data_6cb939b06bbe9d130dd2b77f7bf40916
#
_entry.id   6cb939b06bbe9d130dd2b77f7bf40916
#
_cell.length_a   1.000
_cell.length_b   1.000
_cell.length_c   1.000
_cell.angle_alpha   90.00
_cell.angle_beta   90.00
_cell.angle_gamma   90.00
#
_symmetry.space_group_name_H-M   'P 1'
#
loop_
_entity.id
_entity.type
_entity.pdbx_description
1 polymer ?
#
loop_
_entity_poly.entity_id
_entity_poly.type
_entity_poly.pdbx_seq_one_letter_code
_entity_poly.pdbx_strand_id
1 'polypeptide(L)'
;MTPEHYPDCHLTYCSNVHPGASWSYHFRELEQALPPLKQRLSPDAPFGVGLRVSAAAAVELLSGDTLERFRGWLDQQGLYVFTLNGFPYGHFHRQRVKDQVYAPDWRSEERQTYTLNLVKVLSALLPEGSEGGISTSPLSYKPWLKSRAEREETFRVSAVRLADVALEMHQVHEREGREIHLDIEPEPDCLLENSAETVDFFTDWLMPLGGDHLVTHHGVTPDAAREILQRHITVCYDTCHF
;
A
#
# COMPACT_ATOMS: atom_id res chain seq x y z
N MET A 1 13.81 8.19 9.72
CA MET A 1 14.87 9.23 9.84
C MET A 1 14.49 10.38 8.93
N THR A 2 14.40 11.56 9.46
CA THR A 2 14.03 12.77 8.69
C THR A 2 15.31 13.53 8.34
N PRO A 3 15.59 13.83 7.07
CA PRO A 3 16.78 14.61 6.70
C PRO A 3 16.71 16.04 7.23
N GLU A 4 17.82 16.58 7.71
CA GLU A 4 17.88 17.91 8.36
C GLU A 4 17.33 19.05 7.46
N HIS A 5 17.55 18.97 6.14
CA HIS A 5 17.12 19.98 5.17
C HIS A 5 15.74 19.71 4.58
N TYR A 6 15.10 18.60 4.91
CA TYR A 6 13.80 18.17 4.37
C TYR A 6 12.95 17.59 5.49
N PRO A 7 12.38 18.44 6.37
CA PRO A 7 11.66 17.99 7.56
C PRO A 7 10.42 17.15 7.26
N ASP A 8 9.84 17.35 6.07
CA ASP A 8 8.64 16.63 5.61
C ASP A 8 8.97 15.33 4.85
N CYS A 9 10.26 14.99 4.73
CA CYS A 9 10.69 13.77 4.07
C CYS A 9 11.12 12.71 5.08
N HIS A 10 10.71 11.47 4.84
CA HIS A 10 11.16 10.32 5.62
C HIS A 10 12.09 9.43 4.80
N LEU A 11 13.29 9.16 5.34
CA LEU A 11 14.15 8.11 4.81
C LEU A 11 13.87 6.81 5.58
N THR A 12 13.73 5.73 4.87
CA THR A 12 13.37 4.44 5.44
C THR A 12 14.28 3.32 4.94
N TYR A 13 14.42 2.30 5.74
CA TYR A 13 14.95 1.02 5.31
C TYR A 13 13.80 0.16 4.77
N CYS A 14 13.93 -0.34 3.55
CA CYS A 14 12.90 -1.18 2.95
C CYS A 14 13.12 -2.65 3.29
N SER A 15 12.16 -3.28 3.94
CA SER A 15 12.23 -4.69 4.33
C SER A 15 12.01 -5.69 3.18
N ASN A 16 11.85 -5.22 1.95
CA ASN A 16 11.71 -6.05 0.74
C ASN A 16 12.90 -6.99 0.51
N VAL A 17 14.06 -6.66 1.05
CA VAL A 17 15.28 -7.48 0.95
C VAL A 17 15.20 -8.76 1.79
N HIS A 18 14.31 -8.81 2.77
CA HIS A 18 14.14 -9.97 3.63
C HIS A 18 13.12 -10.96 3.07
N PRO A 19 13.45 -12.25 3.02
CA PRO A 19 12.48 -13.28 2.61
C PRO A 19 11.42 -13.48 3.69
N GLY A 20 10.31 -14.08 3.31
CA GLY A 20 9.27 -14.55 4.23
C GLY A 20 7.86 -14.29 3.72
N ALA A 21 7.03 -15.37 3.68
CA ALA A 21 5.61 -15.25 3.43
C ALA A 21 4.80 -15.23 4.71
N SER A 22 5.25 -15.96 5.74
CA SER A 22 4.62 -15.91 7.06
C SER A 22 5.18 -14.75 7.86
N TRP A 23 4.32 -14.16 8.69
CA TRP A 23 4.74 -13.09 9.59
C TRP A 23 5.81 -13.57 10.58
N SER A 24 5.64 -14.75 11.17
CA SER A 24 6.57 -15.29 12.14
C SER A 24 8.00 -15.50 11.60
N TYR A 25 8.14 -15.80 10.30
CA TYR A 25 9.45 -15.86 9.67
C TYR A 25 10.00 -14.47 9.38
N HIS A 26 9.20 -13.60 8.76
CA HIS A 26 9.60 -12.25 8.40
C HIS A 26 10.02 -11.45 9.65
N PHE A 27 9.27 -11.55 10.74
CA PHE A 27 9.59 -10.85 11.97
C PHE A 27 10.93 -11.27 12.57
N ARG A 28 11.31 -12.56 12.54
CA ARG A 28 12.63 -13.01 12.98
C ARG A 28 13.78 -12.37 12.17
N GLU A 29 13.59 -12.20 10.86
CA GLU A 29 14.57 -11.50 10.03
C GLU A 29 14.67 -10.03 10.42
N LEU A 30 13.56 -9.36 10.72
CA LEU A 30 13.54 -7.98 11.18
C LEU A 30 14.22 -7.83 12.55
N GLU A 31 13.97 -8.73 13.50
CA GLU A 31 14.60 -8.74 14.82
C GLU A 31 16.14 -8.84 14.75
N GLN A 32 16.66 -9.55 13.76
CA GLN A 32 18.10 -9.69 13.56
C GLN A 32 18.70 -8.50 12.81
N ALA A 33 18.00 -7.94 11.83
CA ALA A 33 18.55 -6.94 10.93
C ALA A 33 18.37 -5.50 11.43
N LEU A 34 17.21 -5.14 11.97
CA LEU A 34 16.87 -3.74 12.24
C LEU A 34 17.61 -3.14 13.43
N PRO A 35 17.78 -3.79 14.60
CA PRO A 35 18.45 -3.18 15.72
C PRO A 35 19.91 -2.78 15.44
N PRO A 36 20.78 -3.63 14.85
CA PRO A 36 22.14 -3.22 14.51
C PRO A 36 22.19 -2.17 13.41
N LEU A 37 21.23 -2.19 12.46
CA LEU A 37 21.15 -1.19 11.42
C LEU A 37 20.78 0.19 12.01
N LYS A 38 19.75 0.25 12.85
CA LYS A 38 19.31 1.44 13.57
C LYS A 38 20.46 2.04 14.40
N GLN A 39 21.19 1.19 15.14
CA GLN A 39 22.32 1.64 15.95
C GLN A 39 23.43 2.29 15.10
N ARG A 40 23.61 1.85 13.85
CA ARG A 40 24.65 2.41 12.96
C ARG A 40 24.20 3.66 12.21
N LEU A 41 22.91 3.74 11.81
CA LEU A 41 22.42 4.80 10.93
C LEU A 41 21.70 5.93 11.67
N SER A 42 21.07 5.64 12.80
CA SER A 42 20.26 6.60 13.54
C SER A 42 20.29 6.27 15.06
N PRO A 43 21.46 6.29 15.73
CA PRO A 43 21.57 5.87 17.13
C PRO A 43 20.66 6.69 18.06
N ASP A 44 20.58 7.99 17.83
CA ASP A 44 19.97 8.95 18.75
C ASP A 44 18.56 9.42 18.32
N ALA A 45 18.05 8.97 17.15
CA ALA A 45 16.74 9.37 16.64
C ALA A 45 15.91 8.17 16.18
N PRO A 46 14.58 8.28 16.10
CA PRO A 46 13.72 7.23 15.53
C PRO A 46 14.13 6.86 14.12
N PHE A 47 14.00 5.57 13.77
CA PHE A 47 14.39 5.04 12.48
C PHE A 47 13.19 4.45 11.73
N GLY A 48 12.92 4.95 10.52
CA GLY A 48 11.80 4.52 9.69
C GLY A 48 12.02 3.16 9.04
N VAL A 49 10.99 2.36 8.98
CA VAL A 49 10.95 1.05 8.33
C VAL A 49 9.85 1.03 7.27
N GLY A 50 10.23 0.88 6.00
CA GLY A 50 9.32 0.53 4.91
C GLY A 50 9.03 -0.96 4.99
N LEU A 51 7.85 -1.31 5.47
CA LEU A 51 7.52 -2.69 5.80
C LEU A 51 6.85 -3.38 4.63
N ARG A 52 7.40 -4.52 4.22
CA ARG A 52 6.71 -5.43 3.31
C ARG A 52 5.91 -6.44 4.11
N VAL A 53 4.63 -6.58 3.78
CA VAL A 53 3.74 -7.55 4.41
C VAL A 53 3.01 -8.35 3.32
N SER A 54 3.23 -9.66 3.24
CA SER A 54 2.46 -10.51 2.31
C SER A 54 1.00 -10.67 2.78
N ALA A 55 0.14 -11.17 1.90
CA ALA A 55 -1.26 -11.41 2.27
C ALA A 55 -1.40 -12.38 3.46
N ALA A 56 -0.61 -13.45 3.49
CA ALA A 56 -0.60 -14.39 4.61
C ALA A 56 -0.09 -13.72 5.90
N ALA A 57 0.98 -12.94 5.80
CA ALA A 57 1.52 -12.21 6.94
C ALA A 57 0.56 -11.14 7.48
N ALA A 58 -0.22 -10.47 6.61
CA ALA A 58 -1.24 -9.52 7.04
C ALA A 58 -2.34 -10.20 7.89
N VAL A 59 -2.79 -11.39 7.49
CA VAL A 59 -3.76 -12.17 8.25
C VAL A 59 -3.17 -12.61 9.60
N GLU A 60 -1.92 -13.08 9.61
CA GLU A 60 -1.23 -13.47 10.85
C GLU A 60 -1.04 -12.26 11.80
N LEU A 61 -0.66 -11.09 11.27
CA LEU A 61 -0.52 -9.86 12.06
C LEU A 61 -1.83 -9.44 12.72
N LEU A 62 -2.95 -9.54 12.01
CA LEU A 62 -4.26 -9.16 12.51
C LEU A 62 -4.89 -10.21 13.44
N SER A 63 -4.19 -11.33 13.69
CA SER A 63 -4.69 -12.41 14.53
C SER A 63 -4.17 -12.28 15.97
N GLY A 64 -5.08 -12.38 16.94
CA GLY A 64 -4.76 -12.32 18.36
C GLY A 64 -4.08 -11.01 18.77
N ASP A 65 -2.99 -11.08 19.52
CA ASP A 65 -2.20 -9.95 20.03
C ASP A 65 -0.93 -9.64 19.17
N THR A 66 -0.80 -10.28 18.00
CA THR A 66 0.42 -10.24 17.19
C THR A 66 0.81 -8.81 16.78
N LEU A 67 -0.14 -8.02 16.31
CA LEU A 67 0.08 -6.65 15.87
C LEU A 67 0.47 -5.74 17.04
N GLU A 68 -0.15 -5.91 18.18
CA GLU A 68 0.14 -5.15 19.40
C GLU A 68 1.55 -5.47 19.93
N ARG A 69 1.95 -6.74 19.92
CA ARG A 69 3.30 -7.17 20.27
C ARG A 69 4.35 -6.60 19.32
N PHE A 70 4.07 -6.58 18.02
CA PHE A 70 4.97 -5.97 17.03
C PHE A 70 5.10 -4.46 17.24
N ARG A 71 4.01 -3.74 17.49
CA ARG A 71 4.05 -2.32 17.82
C ARG A 71 4.90 -2.07 19.06
N GLY A 72 4.69 -2.83 20.14
CA GLY A 72 5.50 -2.71 21.35
C GLY A 72 6.98 -2.98 21.13
N TRP A 73 7.33 -3.92 20.23
CA TRP A 73 8.72 -4.16 19.85
C TRP A 73 9.32 -2.99 19.06
N LEU A 74 8.58 -2.42 18.10
CA LEU A 74 9.01 -1.23 17.35
C LEU A 74 9.31 -0.08 18.31
N ASP A 75 8.43 0.21 19.25
CA ASP A 75 8.60 1.26 20.26
C ASP A 75 9.86 1.03 21.11
N GLN A 76 10.08 -0.20 21.59
CA GLN A 76 11.27 -0.57 22.37
C GLN A 76 12.57 -0.41 21.58
N GLN A 77 12.55 -0.62 20.26
CA GLN A 77 13.73 -0.48 19.41
C GLN A 77 13.92 0.94 18.85
N GLY A 78 13.01 1.87 19.13
CA GLY A 78 13.02 3.21 18.52
C GLY A 78 12.81 3.19 17.01
N LEU A 79 11.96 2.27 16.55
CA LEU A 79 11.57 2.09 15.15
C LEU A 79 10.16 2.58 14.92
N TYR A 80 9.83 3.00 13.70
CA TYR A 80 8.47 3.35 13.32
C TYR A 80 8.17 2.93 11.89
N VAL A 81 6.90 2.65 11.59
CA VAL A 81 6.40 2.28 10.26
C VAL A 81 5.46 3.37 9.78
N PHE A 82 5.71 3.91 8.59
CA PHE A 82 4.86 4.90 7.93
C PHE A 82 4.54 4.51 6.48
N THR A 83 5.16 3.47 5.96
CA THR A 83 4.90 2.97 4.61
C THR A 83 4.91 1.45 4.55
N LEU A 84 3.95 0.90 3.81
CA LEU A 84 3.88 -0.53 3.51
C LEU A 84 4.09 -0.77 2.02
N ASN A 85 4.90 -1.77 1.67
CA ASN A 85 4.90 -2.30 0.32
C ASN A 85 3.80 -3.35 0.21
N GLY A 86 2.67 -2.96 -0.40
CA GLY A 86 1.49 -3.79 -0.67
C GLY A 86 1.43 -4.31 -2.11
N PHE A 87 2.47 -4.11 -2.90
CA PHE A 87 2.51 -4.56 -4.29
C PHE A 87 2.60 -6.09 -4.38
N PRO A 88 3.63 -6.77 -3.81
CA PRO A 88 3.73 -8.22 -3.90
C PRO A 88 2.76 -8.90 -2.92
N TYR A 89 1.76 -9.60 -3.46
CA TYR A 89 0.77 -10.35 -2.68
C TYR A 89 1.37 -11.56 -1.95
N GLY A 90 2.24 -12.31 -2.64
CA GLY A 90 2.81 -13.56 -2.16
C GLY A 90 4.34 -13.54 -2.03
N HIS A 91 4.94 -14.70 -2.16
CA HIS A 91 6.38 -14.87 -2.21
C HIS A 91 6.96 -14.41 -3.54
N PHE A 92 8.03 -13.64 -3.51
CA PHE A 92 8.79 -13.32 -4.72
C PHE A 92 10.30 -13.62 -4.59
N HIS A 93 10.81 -13.94 -3.41
CA HIS A 93 12.20 -14.28 -3.21
C HIS A 93 12.53 -15.69 -3.70
N ARG A 94 13.68 -15.86 -4.37
CA ARG A 94 14.21 -17.13 -4.86
C ARG A 94 13.29 -17.92 -5.80
N GLN A 95 12.30 -17.23 -6.38
CA GLN A 95 11.40 -17.79 -7.39
C GLN A 95 11.43 -16.92 -8.64
N ARG A 96 11.24 -17.54 -9.81
CA ARG A 96 11.10 -16.83 -11.07
C ARG A 96 9.65 -16.38 -11.21
N VAL A 97 9.29 -15.31 -10.52
CA VAL A 97 7.90 -14.83 -10.40
C VAL A 97 7.42 -14.19 -11.71
N LYS A 98 8.32 -13.48 -12.42
CA LYS A 98 7.98 -12.74 -13.65
C LYS A 98 6.67 -11.95 -13.46
N ASP A 99 5.73 -12.09 -14.43
CA ASP A 99 4.41 -11.48 -14.43
C ASP A 99 3.48 -11.93 -13.29
N GLN A 100 3.77 -13.05 -12.61
CA GLN A 100 2.99 -13.53 -11.47
C GLN A 100 3.11 -12.63 -10.22
N VAL A 101 4.03 -11.66 -10.21
CA VAL A 101 4.10 -10.64 -9.14
C VAL A 101 2.86 -9.76 -9.10
N TYR A 102 2.19 -9.59 -10.26
CA TYR A 102 0.96 -8.81 -10.37
C TYR A 102 -0.31 -9.57 -9.93
N ALA A 103 -0.21 -10.89 -9.72
CA ALA A 103 -1.36 -11.70 -9.30
C ALA A 103 -1.45 -11.81 -7.76
N PRO A 104 -2.68 -11.78 -7.21
CA PRO A 104 -3.93 -11.36 -7.85
C PRO A 104 -3.91 -9.85 -8.18
N ASP A 105 -4.51 -9.47 -9.29
CA ASP A 105 -4.61 -8.08 -9.72
C ASP A 105 -5.89 -7.39 -9.22
N TRP A 106 -6.11 -6.11 -9.58
CA TRP A 106 -7.25 -5.34 -9.09
C TRP A 106 -8.63 -5.77 -9.65
N ARG A 107 -8.66 -6.76 -10.55
CA ARG A 107 -9.91 -7.42 -10.94
C ARG A 107 -10.45 -8.34 -9.85
N SER A 108 -9.65 -8.73 -8.88
CA SER A 108 -9.97 -9.75 -7.89
C SER A 108 -10.31 -9.16 -6.53
N GLU A 109 -11.21 -9.84 -5.82
CA GLU A 109 -11.59 -9.51 -4.45
C GLU A 109 -10.45 -9.78 -3.47
N GLU A 110 -9.58 -10.74 -3.78
CA GLU A 110 -8.42 -11.07 -2.96
C GLU A 110 -7.45 -9.89 -2.85
N ARG A 111 -7.22 -9.15 -3.95
CA ARG A 111 -6.38 -7.95 -3.94
C ARG A 111 -7.00 -6.87 -3.06
N GLN A 112 -8.28 -6.62 -3.19
CA GLN A 112 -9.00 -5.64 -2.37
C GLN A 112 -8.96 -6.02 -0.88
N THR A 113 -9.29 -7.27 -0.54
CA THR A 113 -9.25 -7.77 0.84
C THR A 113 -7.85 -7.66 1.46
N TYR A 114 -6.83 -8.01 0.70
CA TYR A 114 -5.44 -7.86 1.13
C TYR A 114 -5.11 -6.40 1.43
N THR A 115 -5.47 -5.48 0.55
CA THR A 115 -5.22 -4.05 0.74
C THR A 115 -5.96 -3.51 1.96
N LEU A 116 -7.22 -3.89 2.18
CA LEU A 116 -7.97 -3.54 3.39
C LEU A 116 -7.31 -4.07 4.68
N ASN A 117 -6.71 -5.24 4.64
CA ASN A 117 -5.92 -5.76 5.77
C ASN A 117 -4.66 -4.92 6.00
N LEU A 118 -3.98 -4.47 4.94
CA LEU A 118 -2.83 -3.57 5.06
C LEU A 118 -3.24 -2.20 5.64
N VAL A 119 -4.40 -1.66 5.28
CA VAL A 119 -4.94 -0.43 5.89
C VAL A 119 -5.06 -0.59 7.41
N LYS A 120 -5.64 -1.70 7.89
CA LYS A 120 -5.75 -2.01 9.34
C LYS A 120 -4.38 -2.12 10.00
N VAL A 121 -3.43 -2.79 9.35
CA VAL A 121 -2.07 -2.94 9.87
C VAL A 121 -1.38 -1.57 9.96
N LEU A 122 -1.45 -0.76 8.89
CA LEU A 122 -0.80 0.55 8.88
C LEU A 122 -1.45 1.51 9.88
N SER A 123 -2.78 1.55 9.97
CA SER A 123 -3.48 2.37 10.96
C SER A 123 -2.98 2.12 12.39
N ALA A 124 -2.78 0.85 12.75
CA ALA A 124 -2.29 0.48 14.09
C ALA A 124 -0.81 0.81 14.33
N LEU A 125 0.02 0.86 13.28
CA LEU A 125 1.46 1.08 13.38
C LEU A 125 1.89 2.53 13.13
N LEU A 126 1.07 3.31 12.42
CA LEU A 126 1.38 4.67 12.00
C LEU A 126 1.51 5.58 13.22
N PRO A 127 2.62 6.31 13.37
CA PRO A 127 2.76 7.28 14.46
C PRO A 127 1.67 8.35 14.42
N GLU A 128 1.27 8.85 15.57
CA GLU A 128 0.29 9.91 15.69
C GLU A 128 0.76 11.19 14.97
N GLY A 129 -0.13 11.80 14.21
CA GLY A 129 0.17 13.00 13.42
C GLY A 129 1.04 12.77 12.18
N SER A 130 1.29 11.50 11.83
CA SER A 130 2.02 11.13 10.60
C SER A 130 1.05 10.72 9.50
N GLU A 131 1.47 10.93 8.25
CA GLU A 131 0.85 10.41 7.03
C GLU A 131 1.51 9.09 6.65
N GLY A 132 0.73 8.13 6.12
CA GLY A 132 1.24 6.82 5.76
C GLY A 132 0.74 6.31 4.41
N GLY A 133 1.67 5.72 3.61
CA GLY A 133 1.38 5.20 2.28
C GLY A 133 1.44 3.68 2.17
N ILE A 134 0.61 3.12 1.31
CA ILE A 134 0.63 1.71 0.93
C ILE A 134 0.81 1.64 -0.58
N SER A 135 1.96 1.15 -1.07
CA SER A 135 2.12 0.97 -2.52
C SER A 135 1.32 -0.24 -3.02
N THR A 136 0.83 -0.15 -4.26
CA THR A 136 0.07 -1.23 -4.90
C THR A 136 0.36 -1.35 -6.38
N SER A 137 0.08 -2.55 -6.95
CA SER A 137 0.26 -2.84 -8.36
C SER A 137 -0.60 -1.96 -9.28
N PRO A 138 -0.12 -1.63 -10.50
CA PRO A 138 -0.80 -0.73 -11.43
C PRO A 138 -1.92 -1.42 -12.20
N LEU A 139 -2.95 -1.81 -11.50
CA LEU A 139 -4.21 -2.45 -11.88
C LEU A 139 -4.07 -3.88 -12.38
N SER A 140 -3.39 -4.12 -13.49
CA SER A 140 -3.17 -5.43 -14.11
C SER A 140 -2.02 -5.40 -15.11
N TYR A 141 -1.51 -6.57 -15.45
CA TYR A 141 -0.47 -6.76 -16.44
C TYR A 141 -1.07 -6.79 -17.87
N LYS A 142 -0.69 -5.84 -18.75
CA LYS A 142 -1.25 -5.67 -20.10
C LYS A 142 -1.32 -6.95 -20.92
N PRO A 143 -0.28 -7.82 -20.94
CA PRO A 143 -0.28 -9.04 -21.75
C PRO A 143 -1.34 -10.09 -21.34
N TRP A 144 -1.91 -9.99 -20.14
CA TRP A 144 -3.00 -10.88 -19.74
C TRP A 144 -4.32 -10.52 -20.40
N LEU A 145 -4.48 -9.26 -20.80
CA LEU A 145 -5.72 -8.69 -21.34
C LEU A 145 -5.70 -8.75 -22.87
N LYS A 146 -6.50 -9.65 -23.45
CA LYS A 146 -6.45 -10.00 -24.88
C LYS A 146 -7.29 -9.09 -25.76
N SER A 147 -8.18 -8.30 -25.19
CA SER A 147 -9.09 -7.43 -25.94
C SER A 147 -9.21 -6.05 -25.29
N ARG A 148 -9.70 -5.09 -26.08
CA ARG A 148 -10.04 -3.76 -25.58
C ARG A 148 -11.14 -3.85 -24.51
N ALA A 149 -12.14 -4.69 -24.72
CA ALA A 149 -13.23 -4.88 -23.76
C ALA A 149 -12.73 -5.41 -22.40
N GLU A 150 -11.76 -6.32 -22.39
CA GLU A 150 -11.16 -6.80 -21.15
C GLU A 150 -10.38 -5.69 -20.41
N ARG A 151 -9.71 -4.81 -21.14
CA ARG A 151 -9.00 -3.66 -20.56
C ARG A 151 -9.98 -2.65 -19.95
N GLU A 152 -11.02 -2.28 -20.68
CA GLU A 152 -12.07 -1.37 -20.21
C GLU A 152 -12.79 -1.94 -18.98
N GLU A 153 -13.10 -3.24 -18.98
CA GLU A 153 -13.67 -3.91 -17.81
C GLU A 153 -12.71 -3.92 -16.62
N THR A 154 -11.41 -4.11 -16.85
CA THR A 154 -10.39 -4.04 -15.80
C THR A 154 -10.33 -2.66 -15.18
N PHE A 155 -10.32 -1.59 -15.98
CA PHE A 155 -10.37 -0.22 -15.47
C PHE A 155 -11.62 0.02 -14.62
N ARG A 156 -12.79 -0.41 -15.10
CA ARG A 156 -14.07 -0.24 -14.41
C ARG A 156 -14.08 -0.95 -13.05
N VAL A 157 -13.70 -2.23 -13.01
CA VAL A 157 -13.68 -3.03 -11.78
C VAL A 157 -12.64 -2.47 -10.81
N SER A 158 -11.47 -2.09 -11.29
CA SER A 158 -10.41 -1.49 -10.46
C SER A 158 -10.86 -0.18 -9.85
N ALA A 159 -11.51 0.71 -10.61
CA ALA A 159 -11.99 1.99 -10.10
C ALA A 159 -12.99 1.82 -8.95
N VAL A 160 -13.92 0.86 -9.06
CA VAL A 160 -14.88 0.53 -8.00
C VAL A 160 -14.18 -0.01 -6.75
N ARG A 161 -13.26 -0.97 -6.91
CA ARG A 161 -12.54 -1.56 -5.76
C ARG A 161 -11.61 -0.56 -5.06
N LEU A 162 -10.95 0.28 -5.82
CA LEU A 162 -10.11 1.36 -5.27
C LEU A 162 -10.97 2.38 -4.50
N ALA A 163 -12.18 2.68 -4.99
CA ALA A 163 -13.10 3.56 -4.29
C ALA A 163 -13.56 2.99 -2.94
N ASP A 164 -13.86 1.69 -2.87
CA ASP A 164 -14.18 1.03 -1.58
C ASP A 164 -13.00 1.11 -0.60
N VAL A 165 -11.77 0.92 -1.08
CA VAL A 165 -10.57 1.03 -0.23
C VAL A 165 -10.35 2.47 0.23
N ALA A 166 -10.54 3.46 -0.65
CA ALA A 166 -10.47 4.88 -0.29
C ALA A 166 -11.49 5.25 0.78
N LEU A 167 -12.71 4.71 0.68
CA LEU A 167 -13.74 4.92 1.69
C LEU A 167 -13.35 4.35 3.07
N GLU A 168 -12.77 3.14 3.12
CA GLU A 168 -12.27 2.58 4.38
C GLU A 168 -11.15 3.43 4.98
N MET A 169 -10.22 3.93 4.16
CA MET A 169 -9.16 4.85 4.61
C MET A 169 -9.76 6.16 5.16
N HIS A 170 -10.77 6.70 4.50
CA HIS A 170 -11.51 7.86 4.99
C HIS A 170 -12.20 7.59 6.33
N GLN A 171 -12.83 6.43 6.49
CA GLN A 171 -13.46 6.03 7.75
C GLN A 171 -12.43 5.86 8.88
N VAL A 172 -11.24 5.35 8.57
CA VAL A 172 -10.10 5.30 9.49
C VAL A 172 -9.67 6.70 9.90
N HIS A 173 -9.57 7.63 8.93
CA HIS A 173 -9.25 9.02 9.20
C HIS A 173 -10.27 9.67 10.15
N GLU A 174 -11.55 9.56 9.85
CA GLU A 174 -12.63 10.14 10.68
C GLU A 174 -12.68 9.53 12.09
N ARG A 175 -12.41 8.24 12.23
CA ARG A 175 -12.48 7.52 13.50
C ARG A 175 -11.23 7.67 14.37
N GLU A 176 -10.04 7.69 13.74
CA GLU A 176 -8.75 7.53 14.41
C GLU A 176 -7.78 8.71 14.17
N GLY A 177 -8.15 9.65 13.28
CA GLY A 177 -7.27 10.75 12.89
C GLY A 177 -6.01 10.30 12.14
N ARG A 178 -6.02 9.10 11.53
CA ARG A 178 -4.88 8.54 10.78
C ARG A 178 -5.00 8.91 9.30
N GLU A 179 -4.00 9.56 8.75
CA GLU A 179 -3.94 9.88 7.33
C GLU A 179 -3.24 8.74 6.58
N ILE A 180 -4.00 7.98 5.78
CA ILE A 180 -3.48 6.85 5.02
C ILE A 180 -3.90 7.00 3.56
N HIS A 181 -2.96 6.74 2.64
CA HIS A 181 -3.23 6.73 1.20
C HIS A 181 -2.71 5.44 0.55
N LEU A 182 -3.32 5.07 -0.57
CA LEU A 182 -2.93 3.96 -1.43
C LEU A 182 -2.26 4.51 -2.67
N ASP A 183 -1.01 4.11 -2.88
CA ASP A 183 -0.14 4.63 -3.93
C ASP A 183 -0.05 3.63 -5.08
N ILE A 184 -0.75 3.92 -6.18
CA ILE A 184 -0.63 3.10 -7.39
C ILE A 184 0.76 3.32 -7.97
N GLU A 185 1.50 2.25 -8.22
CA GLU A 185 2.88 2.29 -8.72
C GLU A 185 2.90 1.95 -10.22
N PRO A 186 2.96 2.94 -11.13
CA PRO A 186 3.09 2.69 -12.56
C PRO A 186 4.34 1.90 -12.89
N GLU A 187 4.23 0.88 -13.75
CA GLU A 187 5.30 -0.06 -14.05
C GLU A 187 5.25 -0.53 -15.51
N PRO A 188 6.40 -0.80 -16.15
CA PRO A 188 6.45 -1.29 -17.51
C PRO A 188 5.58 -2.52 -17.77
N ASP A 189 4.95 -2.58 -18.93
CA ASP A 189 4.03 -3.64 -19.36
C ASP A 189 2.72 -3.75 -18.56
N CYS A 190 2.45 -2.85 -17.62
CA CYS A 190 1.20 -2.81 -16.86
C CYS A 190 0.18 -1.83 -17.46
N LEU A 191 -1.08 -1.89 -17.02
CA LEU A 191 -2.15 -1.01 -17.51
C LEU A 191 -1.86 0.47 -17.27
N LEU A 192 -1.16 0.78 -16.19
CA LEU A 192 -0.61 2.10 -15.91
C LEU A 192 0.92 1.98 -16.00
N GLU A 193 1.49 2.43 -17.10
CA GLU A 193 2.92 2.31 -17.39
C GLU A 193 3.62 3.66 -17.41
N ASN A 194 2.88 4.72 -17.72
CA ASN A 194 3.39 6.08 -17.87
C ASN A 194 2.41 7.12 -17.36
N SER A 195 2.86 8.38 -17.32
CA SER A 195 2.05 9.49 -16.78
C SER A 195 0.75 9.74 -17.56
N ALA A 196 0.73 9.55 -18.89
CA ALA A 196 -0.48 9.75 -19.67
C ALA A 196 -1.55 8.69 -19.31
N GLU A 197 -1.18 7.41 -19.29
CA GLU A 197 -2.08 6.32 -18.91
C GLU A 197 -2.57 6.47 -17.45
N THR A 198 -1.72 6.97 -16.57
CA THR A 198 -2.09 7.25 -15.17
C THR A 198 -3.11 8.38 -15.09
N VAL A 199 -2.87 9.50 -15.77
CA VAL A 199 -3.81 10.64 -15.81
C VAL A 199 -5.15 10.20 -16.41
N ASP A 200 -5.13 9.48 -17.54
CA ASP A 200 -6.35 8.98 -18.20
C ASP A 200 -7.15 8.06 -17.26
N PHE A 201 -6.48 7.18 -16.50
CA PHE A 201 -7.17 6.35 -15.52
C PHE A 201 -7.85 7.16 -14.43
N PHE A 202 -7.15 8.13 -13.85
CA PHE A 202 -7.73 8.97 -12.80
C PHE A 202 -8.90 9.81 -13.31
N THR A 203 -8.77 10.43 -14.50
CA THR A 203 -9.78 11.36 -15.04
C THR A 203 -10.99 10.67 -15.67
N ASP A 204 -10.76 9.56 -16.38
CA ASP A 204 -11.80 8.91 -17.19
C ASP A 204 -12.45 7.71 -16.50
N TRP A 205 -11.79 7.13 -15.47
CA TRP A 205 -12.28 5.92 -14.82
C TRP A 205 -12.43 6.08 -13.30
N LEU A 206 -11.37 6.40 -12.57
CA LEU A 206 -11.41 6.43 -11.10
C LEU A 206 -12.36 7.52 -10.59
N MET A 207 -12.16 8.77 -11.03
CA MET A 207 -12.97 9.88 -10.54
C MET A 207 -14.45 9.78 -10.94
N PRO A 208 -14.80 9.47 -12.20
CA PRO A 208 -16.22 9.34 -12.54
C PRO A 208 -16.87 8.05 -12.01
N LEU A 209 -16.28 6.89 -12.23
CA LEU A 209 -16.94 5.62 -11.87
C LEU A 209 -16.80 5.29 -10.38
N GLY A 210 -15.61 5.51 -9.80
CA GLY A 210 -15.41 5.36 -8.36
C GLY A 210 -16.23 6.37 -7.57
N GLY A 211 -16.30 7.61 -8.03
CA GLY A 211 -17.14 8.65 -7.44
C GLY A 211 -18.64 8.30 -7.49
N ASP A 212 -19.15 7.87 -8.64
CA ASP A 212 -20.54 7.45 -8.80
C ASP A 212 -20.85 6.22 -7.92
N HIS A 213 -19.94 5.27 -7.83
CA HIS A 213 -20.04 4.13 -6.93
C HIS A 213 -20.19 4.55 -5.47
N LEU A 214 -19.35 5.46 -4.98
CA LEU A 214 -19.43 5.97 -3.61
C LEU A 214 -20.76 6.68 -3.33
N VAL A 215 -21.22 7.49 -4.26
CA VAL A 215 -22.53 8.18 -4.14
C VAL A 215 -23.67 7.19 -4.11
N THR A 216 -23.70 6.24 -5.05
CA THR A 216 -24.85 5.36 -5.27
C THR A 216 -24.95 4.25 -4.22
N HIS A 217 -23.81 3.67 -3.80
CA HIS A 217 -23.79 2.50 -2.93
C HIS A 217 -23.50 2.82 -1.47
N HIS A 218 -22.80 3.95 -1.21
CA HIS A 218 -22.42 4.33 0.16
C HIS A 218 -23.08 5.63 0.64
N GLY A 219 -23.85 6.31 -0.24
CA GLY A 219 -24.67 7.46 0.15
C GLY A 219 -23.88 8.72 0.50
N VAL A 220 -22.61 8.83 0.09
CA VAL A 220 -21.81 10.05 0.27
C VAL A 220 -22.23 11.10 -0.79
N THR A 221 -21.97 12.37 -0.51
CA THR A 221 -22.22 13.42 -1.50
C THR A 221 -21.19 13.37 -2.64
N PRO A 222 -21.49 13.91 -3.83
CA PRO A 222 -20.52 13.96 -4.94
C PRO A 222 -19.21 14.69 -4.59
N ASP A 223 -19.29 15.75 -3.80
CA ASP A 223 -18.12 16.51 -3.37
C ASP A 223 -17.28 15.68 -2.36
N ALA A 224 -17.92 15.00 -1.42
CA ALA A 224 -17.25 14.09 -0.49
C ALA A 224 -16.60 12.90 -1.22
N ALA A 225 -17.29 12.31 -2.21
CA ALA A 225 -16.73 11.22 -3.02
C ALA A 225 -15.45 11.66 -3.75
N ARG A 226 -15.47 12.87 -4.31
CA ARG A 226 -14.28 13.46 -4.96
C ARG A 226 -13.14 13.65 -3.96
N GLU A 227 -13.41 14.24 -2.81
CA GLU A 227 -12.42 14.47 -1.76
C GLU A 227 -11.81 13.15 -1.26
N ILE A 228 -12.63 12.14 -1.00
CA ILE A 228 -12.20 10.80 -0.58
C ILE A 228 -11.21 10.20 -1.60
N LEU A 229 -11.58 10.20 -2.89
CA LEU A 229 -10.71 9.63 -3.92
C LEU A 229 -9.41 10.40 -4.09
N GLN A 230 -9.45 11.74 -4.09
CA GLN A 230 -8.27 12.57 -4.25
C GLN A 230 -7.31 12.49 -3.07
N ARG A 231 -7.84 12.31 -1.85
CA ARG A 231 -7.05 12.22 -0.63
C ARG A 231 -6.37 10.85 -0.50
N HIS A 232 -7.11 9.79 -0.81
CA HIS A 232 -6.69 8.44 -0.43
C HIS A 232 -6.16 7.58 -1.57
N ILE A 233 -6.33 7.98 -2.84
CA ILE A 233 -5.74 7.27 -3.99
C ILE A 233 -4.74 8.18 -4.66
N THR A 234 -3.47 7.82 -4.56
CA THR A 234 -2.33 8.59 -5.05
C THR A 234 -1.40 7.75 -5.92
N VAL A 235 -0.19 8.20 -6.19
CA VAL A 235 0.76 7.54 -7.09
C VAL A 235 2.10 7.35 -6.38
N CYS A 236 2.61 6.12 -6.38
CA CYS A 236 3.99 5.83 -6.02
C CYS A 236 4.88 6.13 -7.24
N TYR A 237 5.82 7.04 -7.08
CA TYR A 237 6.77 7.40 -8.13
C TYR A 237 8.08 6.65 -7.94
N ASP A 238 8.22 5.52 -8.64
CA ASP A 238 9.49 4.78 -8.68
C ASP A 238 10.37 5.30 -9.82
N THR A 239 11.49 5.91 -9.48
CA THR A 239 12.45 6.47 -10.44
C THR A 239 13.19 5.40 -11.25
N CYS A 240 13.08 4.13 -10.89
CA CYS A 240 13.69 3.02 -11.64
C CYS A 240 12.85 2.59 -12.86
N HIS A 241 11.58 3.03 -12.93
CA HIS A 241 10.64 2.67 -14.00
C HIS A 241 10.64 3.66 -15.17
N PHE A 242 11.54 4.68 -15.19
CA PHE A 242 11.61 5.74 -16.21
C PHE A 242 12.99 5.82 -16.85
#